data_11379af4cf81813639ec473feba5d4bc
#
_entry.id   11379af4cf81813639ec473feba5d4bc
#
_cell.length_a   1.000
_cell.length_b   1.000
_cell.length_c   1.000
_cell.angle_alpha   90.00
_cell.angle_beta   90.00
_cell.angle_gamma   90.00
#
_symmetry.space_group_name_H-M   'P 1'
#
loop_
_entity.id
_entity.type
_entity.pdbx_description
1 polymer ?
#
loop_
_entity_poly.entity_id
_entity_poly.type
_entity_poly.pdbx_seq_one_letter_code
_entity_poly.pdbx_strand_id
1 'polypeptide(L)'
;KGKNFKWKLLQNSPNTINAILSEKKLIKKWVSEYDLSGIISDNRLGVYSKKVPSVFITHQIRVMSGKTTWISSKIHQKLIKKYTECWVPDVEGFPNLSGKLGHVKKFNGNLKYIGVLSRLEKEIVPELYDLMVIISGPEPQRTLLEEKLIIELNDFSKPVLFVRGVIESEQIITRSDNIVFYNFMTSEELQKAFNYSNKILCRSGYTTVMDLAKLEKKAFFIPTPGQFEQEYLAKMYHEVNIVPTASQDDFVISDLKQIDSFRGLPKFKNEINWKQLFALFKGK
;
A
#
# COMPACT_ATOMS: atom_id res chain seq x y z
N LYS A 1 23.91 2.11 7.73
CA LYS A 1 22.82 1.41 8.49
C LYS A 1 21.96 0.44 7.62
N GLY A 2 22.06 0.47 6.28
CA GLY A 2 21.30 -0.43 5.38
C GLY A 2 21.78 -1.90 5.27
N LYS A 3 22.94 -2.26 5.81
CA LYS A 3 23.48 -3.64 5.74
C LYS A 3 22.70 -4.65 6.59
N ASN A 4 22.08 -4.23 7.70
CA ASN A 4 21.38 -5.14 8.62
C ASN A 4 20.03 -5.63 8.11
N PHE A 5 19.37 -4.93 7.17
CA PHE A 5 18.08 -5.35 6.63
C PHE A 5 18.16 -6.61 5.75
N LYS A 6 19.24 -6.75 4.96
CA LYS A 6 19.48 -7.95 4.12
C LYS A 6 19.71 -9.21 4.95
N TRP A 7 20.45 -9.11 6.05
CA TRP A 7 20.69 -10.23 6.97
C TRP A 7 19.42 -10.65 7.69
N LYS A 8 18.55 -9.71 8.12
CA LYS A 8 17.25 -10.02 8.73
C LYS A 8 16.31 -10.77 7.78
N LEU A 9 16.31 -10.43 6.48
CA LEU A 9 15.51 -11.14 5.47
C LEU A 9 15.98 -12.60 5.28
N LEU A 10 17.29 -12.85 5.29
CA LEU A 10 17.87 -14.20 5.20
C LEU A 10 17.62 -15.01 6.48
N GLN A 11 17.73 -14.39 7.64
CA GLN A 11 17.45 -15.03 8.93
C GLN A 11 15.97 -15.37 9.12
N ASN A 12 15.05 -14.61 8.55
CA ASN A 12 13.61 -14.86 8.62
C ASN A 12 13.09 -15.87 7.58
N SER A 13 13.92 -16.32 6.66
CA SER A 13 13.55 -17.26 5.59
C SER A 13 13.02 -18.62 6.12
N PRO A 14 13.63 -19.26 7.16
CA PRO A 14 13.05 -20.47 7.77
C PRO A 14 11.70 -20.24 8.45
N ASN A 15 11.54 -19.09 9.12
CA ASN A 15 10.28 -18.71 9.77
C ASN A 15 9.17 -18.49 8.76
N THR A 16 9.47 -17.91 7.61
CA THR A 16 8.51 -17.71 6.51
C THR A 16 8.04 -19.04 5.93
N ILE A 17 8.95 -20.00 5.71
CA ILE A 17 8.59 -21.33 5.21
C ILE A 17 7.71 -22.06 6.23
N ASN A 18 8.08 -22.03 7.51
CA ASN A 18 7.30 -22.65 8.57
C ASN A 18 5.91 -22.00 8.71
N ALA A 19 5.81 -20.69 8.56
CA ALA A 19 4.52 -19.99 8.53
C ALA A 19 3.64 -20.47 7.37
N ILE A 20 4.18 -20.55 6.16
CA ILE A 20 3.47 -21.05 4.97
C ILE A 20 2.96 -22.49 5.18
N LEU A 21 3.78 -23.36 5.78
CA LEU A 21 3.40 -24.74 6.05
C LEU A 21 2.32 -24.84 7.14
N SER A 22 2.42 -24.05 8.17
CA SER A 22 1.44 -23.98 9.26
C SER A 22 0.09 -23.44 8.77
N GLU A 23 0.10 -22.36 7.97
CA GLU A 23 -1.09 -21.81 7.31
C GLU A 23 -1.78 -22.87 6.45
N LYS A 24 -1.01 -23.59 5.62
CA LYS A 24 -1.54 -24.63 4.75
C LYS A 24 -2.20 -25.78 5.53
N LYS A 25 -1.60 -26.18 6.67
CA LYS A 25 -2.18 -27.22 7.55
C LYS A 25 -3.50 -26.72 8.15
N LEU A 26 -3.53 -25.48 8.63
CA LEU A 26 -4.71 -24.86 9.23
C LEU A 26 -5.86 -24.73 8.21
N ILE A 27 -5.57 -24.23 7.01
CA ILE A 27 -6.54 -24.09 5.93
C ILE A 27 -7.12 -25.44 5.50
N LYS A 28 -6.28 -26.50 5.42
CA LYS A 28 -6.77 -27.85 5.12
C LYS A 28 -7.79 -28.34 6.16
N LYS A 29 -7.56 -28.04 7.44
CA LYS A 29 -8.50 -28.34 8.53
C LYS A 29 -9.79 -27.56 8.37
N TRP A 30 -9.71 -26.24 8.24
CA TRP A 30 -10.87 -25.36 8.16
C TRP A 30 -11.76 -25.61 6.93
N VAL A 31 -11.19 -25.90 5.76
CA VAL A 31 -11.97 -26.25 4.57
C VAL A 31 -12.88 -27.46 4.82
N SER A 32 -12.43 -28.44 5.60
CA SER A 32 -13.24 -29.63 5.91
C SER A 32 -14.13 -29.45 7.13
N GLU A 33 -13.72 -28.64 8.10
CA GLU A 33 -14.45 -28.40 9.35
C GLU A 33 -15.64 -27.45 9.15
N TYR A 34 -15.45 -26.41 8.33
CA TYR A 34 -16.46 -25.36 8.10
C TYR A 34 -17.12 -25.42 6.72
N ASP A 35 -16.88 -26.47 5.95
CA ASP A 35 -17.42 -26.66 4.58
C ASP A 35 -17.25 -25.42 3.71
N LEU A 36 -16.02 -24.88 3.68
CA LEU A 36 -15.75 -23.64 2.97
C LEU A 36 -15.93 -23.82 1.46
N SER A 37 -16.68 -22.93 0.82
CA SER A 37 -16.90 -22.89 -0.62
C SER A 37 -15.75 -22.23 -1.39
N GLY A 38 -14.84 -21.51 -0.73
CA GLY A 38 -13.70 -20.84 -1.35
C GLY A 38 -12.80 -20.12 -0.37
N ILE A 39 -11.68 -19.62 -0.86
CA ILE A 39 -10.65 -18.93 -0.08
C ILE A 39 -10.20 -17.67 -0.81
N ILE A 40 -10.15 -16.56 -0.10
CA ILE A 40 -9.49 -15.33 -0.56
C ILE A 40 -8.32 -15.07 0.37
N SER A 41 -7.12 -15.00 -0.19
CA SER A 41 -5.87 -14.79 0.52
C SER A 41 -5.27 -13.44 0.15
N ASP A 42 -5.20 -12.53 1.11
CA ASP A 42 -4.50 -11.26 0.94
C ASP A 42 -3.02 -11.44 1.26
N ASN A 43 -2.24 -11.61 0.20
CA ASN A 43 -0.77 -11.72 0.20
C ASN A 43 -0.18 -12.81 1.14
N ARG A 44 -0.95 -13.86 1.50
CA ARG A 44 -0.50 -14.97 2.36
C ARG A 44 -0.33 -16.26 1.55
N LEU A 45 0.91 -16.62 1.26
CA LEU A 45 1.28 -17.68 0.32
C LEU A 45 0.93 -19.11 0.75
N GLY A 46 0.60 -19.34 2.02
CA GLY A 46 0.16 -20.64 2.56
C GLY A 46 -1.35 -20.85 2.58
N VAL A 47 -2.13 -19.78 2.36
CA VAL A 47 -3.59 -19.76 2.54
C VAL A 47 -4.30 -20.17 1.24
N TYR A 48 -4.24 -21.45 0.88
CA TYR A 48 -4.93 -22.02 -0.28
C TYR A 48 -5.31 -23.48 -0.09
N SER A 49 -6.28 -23.96 -0.87
CA SER A 49 -6.67 -25.38 -0.93
C SER A 49 -6.80 -25.83 -2.39
N LYS A 50 -6.58 -27.14 -2.62
CA LYS A 50 -6.90 -27.78 -3.90
C LYS A 50 -8.35 -28.24 -3.98
N LYS A 51 -9.08 -28.27 -2.86
CA LYS A 51 -10.45 -28.77 -2.77
C LYS A 51 -11.49 -27.73 -3.17
N VAL A 52 -11.15 -26.44 -2.95
CA VAL A 52 -12.03 -25.31 -3.22
C VAL A 52 -11.29 -24.22 -3.99
N PRO A 53 -12.00 -23.37 -4.76
CA PRO A 53 -11.39 -22.23 -5.42
C PRO A 53 -10.62 -21.37 -4.43
N SER A 54 -9.40 -21.00 -4.80
CA SER A 54 -8.53 -20.16 -3.94
C SER A 54 -8.00 -18.99 -4.76
N VAL A 55 -8.19 -17.79 -4.26
CA VAL A 55 -7.72 -16.54 -4.88
C VAL A 55 -6.58 -15.96 -4.07
N PHE A 56 -5.58 -15.46 -4.76
CA PHE A 56 -4.46 -14.73 -4.18
C PHE A 56 -4.54 -13.25 -4.59
N ILE A 57 -4.68 -12.35 -3.64
CA ILE A 57 -4.66 -10.91 -3.91
C ILE A 57 -3.23 -10.40 -3.71
N THR A 58 -2.68 -9.73 -4.72
CA THR A 58 -1.39 -9.04 -4.61
C THR A 58 -1.20 -8.04 -5.75
N HIS A 59 -0.59 -6.91 -5.44
CA HIS A 59 -0.11 -5.94 -6.44
C HIS A 59 1.34 -6.24 -6.88
N GLN A 60 1.99 -7.23 -6.26
CA GLN A 60 3.37 -7.60 -6.54
C GLN A 60 3.49 -8.98 -7.20
N ILE A 61 3.29 -9.06 -8.50
CA ILE A 61 3.67 -10.26 -9.29
C ILE A 61 5.20 -10.31 -9.42
N ARG A 62 5.83 -9.14 -9.51
CA ARG A 62 7.28 -8.97 -9.46
C ARG A 62 7.68 -8.38 -8.11
N VAL A 63 8.36 -9.18 -7.29
CA VAL A 63 8.84 -8.78 -5.96
C VAL A 63 10.16 -8.04 -6.10
N MET A 64 10.20 -6.76 -5.70
CA MET A 64 11.43 -5.99 -5.69
C MET A 64 12.27 -6.35 -4.47
N SER A 65 13.48 -6.84 -4.69
CA SER A 65 14.45 -7.24 -3.64
C SER A 65 15.90 -6.90 -4.03
N GLY A 66 16.07 -5.80 -4.76
CA GLY A 66 17.36 -5.36 -5.26
C GLY A 66 17.97 -6.36 -6.24
N LYS A 67 19.21 -6.81 -6.00
CA LYS A 67 19.95 -7.72 -6.92
C LYS A 67 19.28 -9.11 -7.05
N THR A 68 18.45 -9.53 -6.11
CA THR A 68 17.77 -10.84 -6.10
C THR A 68 16.35 -10.81 -6.67
N THR A 69 15.90 -9.68 -7.19
CA THR A 69 14.54 -9.46 -7.71
C THR A 69 14.05 -10.56 -8.65
N TRP A 70 14.88 -11.07 -9.55
CA TRP A 70 14.50 -12.10 -10.51
C TRP A 70 14.24 -13.46 -9.85
N ILE A 71 15.05 -13.85 -8.84
CA ILE A 71 14.88 -15.11 -8.09
C ILE A 71 13.63 -15.01 -7.23
N SER A 72 13.52 -13.96 -6.43
CA SER A 72 12.37 -13.71 -5.55
C SER A 72 11.07 -13.71 -6.34
N SER A 73 11.05 -13.03 -7.50
CA SER A 73 9.89 -12.99 -8.38
C SER A 73 9.53 -14.36 -8.95
N LYS A 74 10.51 -15.17 -9.39
CA LYS A 74 10.25 -16.53 -9.89
C LYS A 74 9.67 -17.43 -8.81
N ILE A 75 10.21 -17.40 -7.59
CA ILE A 75 9.69 -18.17 -6.45
C ILE A 75 8.27 -17.72 -6.12
N HIS A 76 8.05 -16.43 -6.01
CA HIS A 76 6.74 -15.85 -5.72
C HIS A 76 5.69 -16.25 -6.78
N GLN A 77 6.00 -16.10 -8.05
CA GLN A 77 5.12 -16.52 -9.15
C GLN A 77 4.83 -18.03 -9.15
N LYS A 78 5.82 -18.87 -8.78
CA LYS A 78 5.60 -20.32 -8.62
C LYS A 78 4.61 -20.64 -7.50
N LEU A 79 4.62 -19.84 -6.42
CA LEU A 79 3.68 -19.99 -5.31
C LEU A 79 2.29 -19.50 -5.68
N ILE A 80 2.18 -18.35 -6.34
CA ILE A 80 0.90 -17.81 -6.82
C ILE A 80 0.19 -18.76 -7.77
N LYS A 81 0.90 -19.47 -8.64
CA LYS A 81 0.33 -20.46 -9.57
C LYS A 81 -0.39 -21.63 -8.90
N LYS A 82 -0.28 -21.79 -7.58
CA LYS A 82 -1.03 -22.80 -6.83
C LYS A 82 -2.47 -22.39 -6.53
N TYR A 83 -2.78 -21.11 -6.70
CA TYR A 83 -4.12 -20.55 -6.57
C TYR A 83 -4.89 -20.69 -7.87
N THR A 84 -6.21 -20.70 -7.76
CA THR A 84 -7.12 -20.78 -8.93
C THR A 84 -7.02 -19.51 -9.77
N GLU A 85 -6.95 -18.35 -9.09
CA GLU A 85 -6.78 -17.04 -9.70
C GLU A 85 -5.85 -16.17 -8.85
N CYS A 86 -5.18 -15.22 -9.50
CA CYS A 86 -4.48 -14.13 -8.84
C CYS A 86 -5.18 -12.81 -9.21
N TRP A 87 -5.67 -12.12 -8.19
CA TRP A 87 -6.32 -10.82 -8.35
C TRP A 87 -5.33 -9.71 -8.05
N VAL A 88 -5.15 -8.84 -9.04
CA VAL A 88 -4.29 -7.66 -8.89
C VAL A 88 -5.17 -6.44 -8.67
N PRO A 89 -5.05 -5.77 -7.51
CA PRO A 89 -5.79 -4.55 -7.23
C PRO A 89 -5.17 -3.37 -8.00
N ASP A 90 -5.38 -3.38 -9.30
CA ASP A 90 -4.92 -2.38 -10.28
C ASP A 90 -5.79 -2.49 -11.53
N VAL A 91 -5.64 -1.59 -12.47
CA VAL A 91 -6.28 -1.65 -13.77
C VAL A 91 -5.38 -2.34 -14.79
N GLU A 92 -5.98 -3.03 -15.76
CA GLU A 92 -5.25 -3.62 -16.87
C GLU A 92 -4.75 -2.53 -17.83
N GLY A 93 -3.50 -2.66 -18.27
CA GLY A 93 -2.93 -1.72 -19.24
C GLY A 93 -2.29 -0.48 -18.62
N PHE A 94 -2.34 0.64 -19.36
CA PHE A 94 -1.76 1.93 -18.96
C PHE A 94 -2.79 3.04 -19.16
N PRO A 95 -2.89 4.02 -18.24
CA PRO A 95 -2.12 4.16 -17.00
C PRO A 95 -2.57 3.17 -15.91
N ASN A 96 -1.62 2.73 -15.07
CA ASN A 96 -1.86 1.87 -13.93
C ASN A 96 -1.08 2.34 -12.70
N LEU A 97 -1.36 1.76 -11.53
CA LEU A 97 -0.77 2.19 -10.26
C LEU A 97 0.49 1.42 -9.89
N SER A 98 0.55 0.12 -10.16
CA SER A 98 1.64 -0.75 -9.69
C SER A 98 2.87 -0.78 -10.62
N GLY A 99 2.76 -0.26 -11.83
CA GLY A 99 3.84 -0.32 -12.81
C GLY A 99 4.37 -1.75 -13.01
N LYS A 100 5.69 -1.92 -12.97
CA LYS A 100 6.33 -3.24 -13.14
C LYS A 100 6.10 -4.22 -11.99
N LEU A 101 5.52 -3.79 -10.88
CA LEU A 101 5.19 -4.68 -9.76
C LEU A 101 4.07 -5.64 -10.13
N GLY A 102 2.92 -5.10 -10.57
CA GLY A 102 1.74 -5.87 -10.96
C GLY A 102 1.70 -6.25 -12.43
N HIS A 103 2.43 -5.54 -13.30
CA HIS A 103 2.41 -5.73 -14.75
C HIS A 103 3.69 -6.41 -15.23
N VAL A 104 3.63 -7.72 -15.43
CA VAL A 104 4.75 -8.53 -15.90
C VAL A 104 4.51 -9.03 -17.32
N LYS A 105 5.55 -9.01 -18.17
CA LYS A 105 5.43 -9.41 -19.59
C LYS A 105 5.00 -10.87 -19.79
N LYS A 106 5.35 -11.78 -18.85
CA LYS A 106 5.04 -13.20 -18.93
C LYS A 106 4.67 -13.74 -17.56
N PHE A 107 3.41 -14.09 -17.39
CA PHE A 107 2.91 -14.84 -16.25
C PHE A 107 1.96 -15.94 -16.75
N ASN A 108 2.34 -17.21 -16.56
CA ASN A 108 1.52 -18.34 -16.98
C ASN A 108 0.60 -18.79 -15.84
N GLY A 109 -0.35 -18.00 -15.45
CA GLY A 109 -1.37 -18.26 -14.44
C GLY A 109 -2.59 -17.39 -14.71
N ASN A 110 -3.70 -17.66 -14.04
CA ASN A 110 -4.93 -16.90 -14.19
C ASN A 110 -4.81 -15.57 -13.43
N LEU A 111 -4.49 -14.52 -14.17
CA LEU A 111 -4.35 -13.16 -13.64
C LEU A 111 -5.61 -12.36 -13.97
N LYS A 112 -6.17 -11.67 -12.97
CA LYS A 112 -7.27 -10.73 -13.15
C LYS A 112 -6.91 -9.39 -12.52
N TYR A 113 -7.02 -8.33 -13.27
CA TYR A 113 -6.95 -6.97 -12.75
C TYR A 113 -8.35 -6.60 -12.28
N ILE A 114 -8.47 -6.28 -10.99
CA ILE A 114 -9.77 -6.09 -10.35
C ILE A 114 -10.14 -4.62 -10.12
N GLY A 115 -9.31 -3.71 -10.59
CA GLY A 115 -9.47 -2.27 -10.36
C GLY A 115 -8.83 -1.81 -9.06
N VAL A 116 -8.96 -0.53 -8.76
CA VAL A 116 -8.39 0.10 -7.57
C VAL A 116 -9.22 -0.26 -6.34
N LEU A 117 -8.57 -0.88 -5.34
CA LEU A 117 -9.19 -1.23 -4.07
C LEU A 117 -8.94 -0.14 -3.04
N SER A 118 -9.96 0.60 -2.68
CA SER A 118 -9.94 1.50 -1.53
C SER A 118 -11.27 1.38 -0.79
N ARG A 119 -11.22 1.46 0.52
CA ARG A 119 -12.42 1.55 1.38
C ARG A 119 -12.90 2.98 1.57
N LEU A 120 -12.12 3.96 1.05
CA LEU A 120 -12.40 5.38 1.20
C LEU A 120 -13.20 5.87 -0.01
N GLU A 121 -14.14 6.77 0.25
CA GLU A 121 -14.95 7.41 -0.78
C GLU A 121 -14.65 8.91 -0.84
N LYS A 122 -14.62 9.44 -2.07
CA LYS A 122 -14.43 10.86 -2.31
C LYS A 122 -15.70 11.62 -1.97
N GLU A 123 -15.56 12.66 -1.16
CA GLU A 123 -16.64 13.57 -0.78
C GLU A 123 -16.30 15.00 -1.22
N ILE A 124 -17.32 15.77 -1.57
CA ILE A 124 -17.17 17.20 -1.88
C ILE A 124 -17.45 17.96 -0.59
N VAL A 125 -16.37 18.32 0.11
CA VAL A 125 -16.41 19.03 1.39
C VAL A 125 -15.43 20.20 1.39
N PRO A 126 -15.62 21.22 2.25
CA PRO A 126 -14.64 22.31 2.40
C PRO A 126 -13.28 21.77 2.85
N GLU A 127 -12.20 22.31 2.32
CA GLU A 127 -10.84 22.02 2.79
C GLU A 127 -10.60 22.75 4.11
N LEU A 128 -10.31 21.99 5.17
CA LEU A 128 -10.00 22.52 6.51
C LEU A 128 -8.50 22.54 6.77
N TYR A 129 -7.74 21.69 6.10
CA TYR A 129 -6.30 21.54 6.24
C TYR A 129 -5.61 21.76 4.91
N ASP A 130 -4.60 22.62 4.87
CA ASP A 130 -3.74 22.78 3.69
C ASP A 130 -2.87 21.56 3.45
N LEU A 131 -2.48 20.89 4.55
CA LEU A 131 -1.64 19.71 4.51
C LEU A 131 -2.14 18.65 5.49
N MET A 132 -2.26 17.41 5.01
CA MET A 132 -2.32 16.22 5.86
C MET A 132 -1.00 15.47 5.78
N VAL A 133 -0.38 15.24 6.92
CA VAL A 133 0.76 14.34 7.06
C VAL A 133 0.24 13.01 7.59
N ILE A 134 0.49 11.93 6.87
CA ILE A 134 0.17 10.58 7.34
C ILE A 134 1.41 9.71 7.29
N ILE A 135 1.90 9.30 8.46
CA ILE A 135 3.08 8.47 8.59
C ILE A 135 2.67 7.02 8.79
N SER A 136 3.43 6.13 8.17
CA SER A 136 3.30 4.70 8.34
C SER A 136 4.68 4.03 8.20
N GLY A 137 4.74 2.75 8.51
CA GLY A 137 5.95 1.96 8.33
C GLY A 137 6.56 1.46 9.63
N PRO A 138 7.62 0.63 9.53
CA PRO A 138 8.26 0.01 10.67
C PRO A 138 9.17 0.99 11.44
N GLU A 139 9.31 0.75 12.73
CA GLU A 139 10.33 1.41 13.53
C GLU A 139 11.76 0.95 13.13
N PRO A 140 12.76 1.82 13.25
CA PRO A 140 12.72 3.21 13.71
C PRO A 140 12.39 4.24 12.61
N GLN A 141 12.12 3.80 11.37
CA GLN A 141 11.96 4.71 10.22
C GLN A 141 10.71 5.60 10.32
N ARG A 142 9.67 5.11 11.00
CA ARG A 142 8.48 5.91 11.28
C ARG A 142 8.82 7.08 12.22
N THR A 143 9.44 6.79 13.38
CA THR A 143 9.83 7.81 14.35
C THR A 143 10.82 8.82 13.78
N LEU A 144 11.84 8.36 13.05
CA LEU A 144 12.82 9.26 12.42
C LEU A 144 12.18 10.21 11.41
N LEU A 145 11.17 9.76 10.65
CA LEU A 145 10.44 10.66 9.77
C LEU A 145 9.58 11.64 10.55
N GLU A 146 8.90 11.19 11.60
CA GLU A 146 8.09 12.03 12.46
C GLU A 146 8.89 13.19 13.05
N GLU A 147 10.03 12.89 13.68
CA GLU A 147 10.94 13.88 14.27
C GLU A 147 11.40 14.91 13.23
N LYS A 148 11.80 14.45 12.05
CA LYS A 148 12.18 15.34 10.96
C LYS A 148 11.04 16.24 10.52
N LEU A 149 9.85 15.68 10.29
CA LEU A 149 8.71 16.47 9.81
C LEU A 149 8.20 17.47 10.84
N ILE A 150 8.28 17.18 12.13
CA ILE A 150 7.95 18.16 13.18
C ILE A 150 8.86 19.37 13.09
N ILE A 151 10.16 19.18 12.85
CA ILE A 151 11.12 20.29 12.68
C ILE A 151 10.81 21.08 11.40
N GLU A 152 10.59 20.42 10.28
CA GLU A 152 10.29 21.06 9.01
C GLU A 152 8.97 21.85 9.03
N LEU A 153 7.97 21.38 9.79
CA LEU A 153 6.66 22.02 9.91
C LEU A 153 6.68 23.29 10.75
N ASN A 154 7.74 23.59 11.52
CA ASN A 154 7.87 24.86 12.24
C ASN A 154 7.80 26.09 11.32
N ASP A 155 8.26 25.93 10.07
CA ASP A 155 8.23 26.99 9.05
C ASP A 155 6.94 26.98 8.20
N PHE A 156 5.96 26.12 8.54
CA PHE A 156 4.72 25.97 7.80
C PHE A 156 3.54 26.56 8.57
N SER A 157 3.07 27.74 8.17
CA SER A 157 2.09 28.55 8.91
C SER A 157 0.63 28.16 8.67
N LYS A 158 0.34 27.30 7.68
CA LYS A 158 -1.04 26.91 7.33
C LYS A 158 -1.53 25.71 8.16
N PRO A 159 -2.86 25.47 8.26
CA PRO A 159 -3.41 24.37 9.03
C PRO A 159 -2.90 23.00 8.58
N VAL A 160 -2.41 22.19 9.52
CA VAL A 160 -1.89 20.84 9.30
C VAL A 160 -2.66 19.83 10.15
N LEU A 161 -3.01 18.71 9.54
CA LEU A 161 -3.46 17.51 10.22
C LEU A 161 -2.34 16.46 10.19
N PHE A 162 -1.87 16.01 11.34
CA PHE A 162 -0.74 15.08 11.45
C PHE A 162 -1.18 13.76 12.07
N VAL A 163 -1.17 12.68 11.27
CA VAL A 163 -1.49 11.32 11.72
C VAL A 163 -0.20 10.54 11.88
N ARG A 164 0.15 10.23 13.13
CA ARG A 164 1.44 9.64 13.53
C ARG A 164 1.57 8.15 13.15
N GLY A 165 0.44 7.43 13.00
CA GLY A 165 0.44 6.00 12.68
C GLY A 165 0.93 5.12 13.84
N VAL A 166 0.71 5.56 15.09
CA VAL A 166 1.01 4.82 16.32
C VAL A 166 -0.28 4.27 16.87
N ILE A 167 -0.46 2.94 16.80
CA ILE A 167 -1.67 2.28 17.30
C ILE A 167 -1.50 2.02 18.80
N GLU A 168 -2.35 2.63 19.59
CA GLU A 168 -2.42 2.51 21.06
C GLU A 168 -3.82 2.07 21.48
N SER A 169 -4.03 1.84 22.78
CA SER A 169 -5.33 1.44 23.32
C SER A 169 -6.39 2.54 23.19
N GLU A 170 -5.96 3.80 23.24
CA GLU A 170 -6.82 4.98 23.16
C GLU A 170 -6.32 5.94 22.10
N GLN A 171 -7.26 6.63 21.46
CA GLN A 171 -6.93 7.70 20.53
C GLN A 171 -6.53 8.94 21.32
N ILE A 172 -5.35 9.49 20.99
CA ILE A 172 -4.80 10.70 21.60
C ILE A 172 -4.78 11.79 20.54
N ILE A 173 -5.41 12.93 20.87
CA ILE A 173 -5.44 14.12 20.02
C ILE A 173 -4.75 15.24 20.78
N THR A 174 -3.71 15.81 20.17
CA THR A 174 -3.01 16.98 20.72
C THR A 174 -2.97 18.11 19.70
N ARG A 175 -2.78 19.32 20.15
CA ARG A 175 -2.68 20.50 19.29
C ARG A 175 -1.44 21.30 19.67
N SER A 176 -0.72 21.76 18.68
CA SER A 176 0.39 22.68 18.82
C SER A 176 0.33 23.68 17.66
N ASP A 177 0.13 24.95 17.96
CA ASP A 177 -0.03 26.02 16.99
C ASP A 177 -1.08 25.69 15.91
N ASN A 178 -0.66 25.61 14.66
CA ASN A 178 -1.49 25.28 13.50
C ASN A 178 -1.57 23.76 13.20
N ILE A 179 -1.02 22.89 14.05
CA ILE A 179 -0.95 21.44 13.82
C ILE A 179 -1.88 20.70 14.81
N VAL A 180 -2.73 19.83 14.27
CA VAL A 180 -3.52 18.87 15.05
C VAL A 180 -2.93 17.49 14.86
N PHE A 181 -2.47 16.87 15.94
CA PHE A 181 -1.87 15.55 15.94
C PHE A 181 -2.86 14.48 16.39
N TYR A 182 -2.86 13.36 15.67
CA TYR A 182 -3.53 12.11 16.04
C TYR A 182 -2.48 11.01 16.13
N ASN A 183 -2.50 10.19 17.17
CA ASN A 183 -1.67 8.99 17.24
C ASN A 183 -2.10 7.98 16.15
N PHE A 184 -3.40 7.72 15.98
CA PHE A 184 -4.00 6.96 14.88
C PHE A 184 -5.41 7.48 14.59
N MET A 185 -5.98 7.02 13.47
CA MET A 185 -7.37 7.29 13.08
C MET A 185 -8.07 6.00 12.67
N THR A 186 -9.37 5.92 12.93
CA THR A 186 -10.25 4.89 12.35
C THR A 186 -10.43 5.10 10.85
N SER A 187 -11.04 4.14 10.16
CA SER A 187 -11.28 4.26 8.72
C SER A 187 -12.18 5.43 8.35
N GLU A 188 -13.22 5.69 9.17
CA GLU A 188 -14.15 6.80 8.96
C GLU A 188 -13.48 8.15 9.17
N GLU A 189 -12.65 8.25 10.22
CA GLU A 189 -11.87 9.46 10.48
C GLU A 189 -10.85 9.73 9.40
N LEU A 190 -10.16 8.68 8.91
CA LEU A 190 -9.23 8.80 7.78
C LEU A 190 -9.93 9.27 6.51
N GLN A 191 -11.11 8.74 6.19
CA GLN A 191 -11.89 9.22 5.04
C GLN A 191 -12.17 10.72 5.14
N LYS A 192 -12.68 11.17 6.29
CA LYS A 192 -12.92 12.59 6.55
C LYS A 192 -11.64 13.41 6.47
N ALA A 193 -10.57 12.94 7.12
CA ALA A 193 -9.27 13.61 7.14
C ALA A 193 -8.72 13.83 5.73
N PHE A 194 -8.73 12.80 4.90
CA PHE A 194 -8.33 12.92 3.50
C PHE A 194 -9.21 13.89 2.72
N ASN A 195 -10.53 13.81 2.87
CA ASN A 195 -11.46 14.66 2.14
C ASN A 195 -11.32 16.14 2.56
N TYR A 196 -11.14 16.44 3.86
CA TYR A 196 -10.92 17.79 4.38
C TYR A 196 -9.52 18.36 4.12
N SER A 197 -8.61 17.60 3.54
CA SER A 197 -7.22 18.03 3.31
C SER A 197 -6.96 18.33 1.84
N ASN A 198 -6.25 19.44 1.57
CA ASN A 198 -5.87 19.86 0.22
C ASN A 198 -4.75 18.96 -0.34
N LYS A 199 -3.61 18.89 0.37
CA LYS A 199 -2.40 18.16 -0.02
C LYS A 199 -2.06 17.08 1.01
N ILE A 200 -1.46 15.99 0.52
CA ILE A 200 -1.11 14.85 1.38
C ILE A 200 0.40 14.63 1.32
N LEU A 201 1.05 14.56 2.48
CA LEU A 201 2.44 14.14 2.64
C LEU A 201 2.46 12.75 3.27
N CYS A 202 3.00 11.75 2.56
CA CYS A 202 2.93 10.37 3.02
C CYS A 202 4.05 9.48 2.48
N ARG A 203 4.12 8.24 2.98
CA ARG A 203 4.90 7.18 2.38
C ARG A 203 4.26 6.72 1.05
N SER A 204 5.08 6.21 0.13
CA SER A 204 4.65 5.64 -1.15
C SER A 204 4.20 4.18 -1.05
N GLY A 205 3.49 3.80 0.01
CA GLY A 205 2.92 2.47 0.16
C GLY A 205 1.74 2.26 -0.81
N TYR A 206 1.63 1.05 -1.38
CA TYR A 206 0.65 0.81 -2.45
C TYR A 206 -0.80 1.01 -2.00
N THR A 207 -1.15 0.65 -0.77
CA THR A 207 -2.49 0.92 -0.21
C THR A 207 -2.79 2.42 -0.21
N THR A 208 -1.84 3.24 0.26
CA THR A 208 -1.99 4.70 0.25
C THR A 208 -2.10 5.25 -1.17
N VAL A 209 -1.36 4.68 -2.12
CA VAL A 209 -1.46 5.06 -3.54
C VAL A 209 -2.87 4.78 -4.08
N MET A 210 -3.46 3.63 -3.75
CA MET A 210 -4.84 3.30 -4.14
C MET A 210 -5.85 4.27 -3.51
N ASP A 211 -5.70 4.59 -2.22
CA ASP A 211 -6.56 5.54 -1.52
C ASP A 211 -6.48 6.94 -2.16
N LEU A 212 -5.28 7.44 -2.42
CA LEU A 212 -5.06 8.72 -3.08
C LEU A 212 -5.64 8.78 -4.49
N ALA A 213 -5.50 7.69 -5.26
CA ALA A 213 -6.08 7.59 -6.60
C ALA A 213 -7.61 7.59 -6.56
N LYS A 214 -8.23 6.84 -5.62
CA LYS A 214 -9.69 6.80 -5.42
C LYS A 214 -10.22 8.17 -5.00
N LEU A 215 -9.55 8.86 -4.10
CA LEU A 215 -9.93 10.16 -3.58
C LEU A 215 -9.53 11.33 -4.49
N GLU A 216 -8.77 11.08 -5.54
CA GLU A 216 -8.21 12.09 -6.45
C GLU A 216 -7.38 13.17 -5.72
N LYS A 217 -6.65 12.77 -4.66
CA LYS A 217 -5.84 13.68 -3.86
C LYS A 217 -4.43 13.85 -4.44
N LYS A 218 -3.94 15.08 -4.41
CA LYS A 218 -2.55 15.39 -4.71
C LYS A 218 -1.65 15.08 -3.52
N ALA A 219 -0.48 14.52 -3.78
CA ALA A 219 0.41 14.07 -2.72
C ALA A 219 1.88 14.40 -3.02
N PHE A 220 2.69 14.32 -1.96
CA PHE A 220 4.14 14.26 -1.98
C PHE A 220 4.58 12.95 -1.31
N PHE A 221 5.50 12.21 -1.94
CA PHE A 221 5.97 10.93 -1.40
C PHE A 221 7.35 11.03 -0.76
N ILE A 222 7.47 10.45 0.44
CA ILE A 222 8.73 10.19 1.12
C ILE A 222 8.84 8.68 1.34
N PRO A 223 9.49 7.93 0.44
CA PRO A 223 9.60 6.48 0.59
C PRO A 223 10.38 6.10 1.84
N THR A 224 10.03 4.95 2.45
CA THR A 224 10.79 4.39 3.57
C THR A 224 12.17 3.93 3.08
N PRO A 225 13.28 4.43 3.65
CA PRO A 225 14.62 4.03 3.23
C PRO A 225 14.83 2.52 3.31
N GLY A 226 15.26 1.92 2.19
CA GLY A 226 15.51 0.48 2.08
C GLY A 226 14.27 -0.38 1.79
N GLN A 227 13.09 0.19 1.65
CA GLN A 227 11.91 -0.49 1.14
C GLN A 227 11.82 -0.37 -0.38
N PHE A 228 12.35 -1.35 -1.08
CA PHE A 228 12.48 -1.34 -2.56
C PHE A 228 11.18 -1.09 -3.31
N GLU A 229 10.05 -1.54 -2.79
CA GLU A 229 8.73 -1.27 -3.37
C GLU A 229 8.40 0.22 -3.32
N GLN A 230 8.52 0.83 -2.14
CA GLN A 230 8.20 2.24 -1.95
C GLN A 230 9.16 3.12 -2.75
N GLU A 231 10.46 2.81 -2.73
CA GLU A 231 11.46 3.52 -3.52
C GLU A 231 11.16 3.42 -5.03
N TYR A 232 10.75 2.24 -5.48
CA TYR A 232 10.35 2.04 -6.88
C TYR A 232 9.11 2.85 -7.24
N LEU A 233 8.05 2.79 -6.45
CA LEU A 233 6.80 3.51 -6.71
C LEU A 233 7.02 5.02 -6.71
N ALA A 234 7.71 5.56 -5.69
CA ALA A 234 8.04 6.98 -5.60
C ALA A 234 8.82 7.44 -6.84
N LYS A 235 9.88 6.73 -7.20
CA LYS A 235 10.68 7.02 -8.39
C LYS A 235 9.86 6.96 -9.68
N MET A 236 9.07 5.90 -9.85
CA MET A 236 8.23 5.73 -11.03
C MET A 236 7.25 6.89 -11.22
N TYR A 237 6.55 7.30 -10.15
CA TYR A 237 5.60 8.41 -10.23
C TYR A 237 6.27 9.75 -10.47
N HIS A 238 7.45 9.95 -9.90
CA HIS A 238 8.23 11.17 -10.13
C HIS A 238 8.70 11.29 -11.59
N GLU A 239 9.27 10.20 -12.14
CA GLU A 239 9.79 10.17 -13.52
C GLU A 239 8.71 10.46 -14.58
N VAL A 240 7.45 10.10 -14.29
CA VAL A 240 6.33 10.38 -15.22
C VAL A 240 5.52 11.63 -14.84
N ASN A 241 6.05 12.46 -13.93
CA ASN A 241 5.45 13.72 -13.48
C ASN A 241 4.03 13.56 -12.90
N ILE A 242 3.82 12.53 -12.10
CA ILE A 242 2.53 12.25 -11.43
C ILE A 242 2.56 12.70 -9.98
N VAL A 243 3.56 12.28 -9.18
CA VAL A 243 3.71 12.65 -7.76
C VAL A 243 5.17 13.02 -7.50
N PRO A 244 5.46 14.20 -6.93
CA PRO A 244 6.80 14.58 -6.52
C PRO A 244 7.27 13.73 -5.34
N THR A 245 8.60 13.54 -5.24
CA THR A 245 9.20 12.74 -4.17
C THR A 245 10.58 13.27 -3.79
N ALA A 246 10.93 13.09 -2.52
CA ALA A 246 12.28 13.25 -2.00
C ALA A 246 12.66 12.06 -1.12
N SER A 247 13.95 11.85 -0.90
CA SER A 247 14.38 10.91 0.15
C SER A 247 14.03 11.47 1.53
N GLN A 248 13.96 10.59 2.53
CA GLN A 248 13.67 11.03 3.90
C GLN A 248 14.70 12.04 4.42
N ASP A 249 15.98 11.88 4.03
CA ASP A 249 17.05 12.73 4.52
C ASP A 249 17.09 14.09 3.79
N ASP A 250 16.71 14.12 2.50
CA ASP A 250 16.79 15.33 1.66
C ASP A 250 15.54 16.21 1.69
N PHE A 251 14.39 15.66 2.12
CA PHE A 251 13.13 16.40 2.13
C PHE A 251 13.23 17.69 2.96
N VAL A 252 12.72 18.78 2.41
CA VAL A 252 12.49 20.07 3.09
C VAL A 252 11.07 20.53 2.81
N ILE A 253 10.49 21.30 3.75
CA ILE A 253 9.06 21.70 3.66
C ILE A 253 8.74 22.50 2.39
N SER A 254 9.69 23.25 1.86
CA SER A 254 9.53 24.00 0.60
C SER A 254 9.31 23.11 -0.63
N ASP A 255 9.67 21.82 -0.57
CA ASP A 255 9.44 20.86 -1.66
C ASP A 255 7.96 20.62 -1.93
N LEU A 256 7.08 20.86 -0.95
CA LEU A 256 5.63 20.73 -1.13
C LEU A 256 5.06 21.65 -2.23
N LYS A 257 5.77 22.71 -2.60
CA LYS A 257 5.41 23.57 -3.74
C LYS A 257 5.41 22.82 -5.06
N GLN A 258 6.19 21.75 -5.17
CA GLN A 258 6.25 20.91 -6.38
C GLN A 258 4.93 20.20 -6.66
N ILE A 259 4.10 19.94 -5.64
CA ILE A 259 2.81 19.22 -5.77
C ILE A 259 1.93 19.87 -6.85
N ASP A 260 1.93 21.21 -6.95
CA ASP A 260 1.05 21.92 -7.86
C ASP A 260 1.48 21.78 -9.33
N SER A 261 2.76 21.52 -9.59
CA SER A 261 3.32 21.30 -10.93
C SER A 261 3.20 19.86 -11.44
N PHE A 262 2.89 18.90 -10.55
CA PHE A 262 2.68 17.50 -10.90
C PHE A 262 1.21 17.21 -11.21
N ARG A 263 0.96 16.24 -12.13
CA ARG A 263 -0.39 15.93 -12.64
C ARG A 263 -1.34 15.34 -11.59
N GLY A 264 -0.81 14.67 -10.55
CA GLY A 264 -1.58 13.84 -9.65
C GLY A 264 -1.82 12.44 -10.21
N LEU A 265 -2.30 11.53 -9.34
CA LEU A 265 -2.61 10.15 -9.72
C LEU A 265 -3.75 10.12 -10.76
N PRO A 266 -3.72 9.14 -11.71
CA PRO A 266 -4.76 9.01 -12.72
C PRO A 266 -6.10 8.67 -12.07
N LYS A 267 -7.18 9.19 -12.70
CA LYS A 267 -8.55 8.89 -12.29
C LYS A 267 -8.98 7.59 -12.94
N PHE A 268 -9.50 6.68 -12.14
CA PHE A 268 -10.05 5.42 -12.62
C PHE A 268 -11.56 5.41 -12.47
N LYS A 269 -12.26 5.19 -13.59
CA LYS A 269 -13.74 5.11 -13.62
C LYS A 269 -14.25 3.68 -13.46
N ASN A 270 -13.36 2.69 -13.39
CA ASN A 270 -13.75 1.28 -13.38
C ASN A 270 -14.29 0.87 -12.02
N GLU A 271 -15.59 0.64 -11.97
CA GLU A 271 -16.22 -0.05 -10.86
C GLU A 271 -15.89 -1.55 -10.90
N ILE A 272 -15.60 -2.10 -9.73
CA ILE A 272 -15.30 -3.53 -9.60
C ILE A 272 -16.61 -4.31 -9.76
N ASN A 273 -16.65 -5.21 -10.73
CA ASN A 273 -17.79 -6.11 -10.88
C ASN A 273 -17.69 -7.29 -9.90
N TRP A 274 -18.08 -7.01 -8.66
CA TRP A 274 -18.06 -8.00 -7.56
C TRP A 274 -18.84 -9.27 -7.89
N LYS A 275 -19.99 -9.15 -8.55
CA LYS A 275 -20.83 -10.30 -8.94
C LYS A 275 -20.07 -11.25 -9.86
N GLN A 276 -19.34 -10.72 -10.83
CA GLN A 276 -18.52 -11.50 -11.76
C GLN A 276 -17.31 -12.11 -11.07
N LEU A 277 -16.63 -11.37 -10.18
CA LEU A 277 -15.47 -11.87 -9.43
C LEU A 277 -15.86 -13.03 -8.50
N PHE A 278 -16.95 -12.85 -7.73
CA PHE A 278 -17.41 -13.85 -6.77
C PHE A 278 -18.14 -15.04 -7.42
N ALA A 279 -18.44 -15.00 -8.72
CA ALA A 279 -19.00 -16.15 -9.44
C ALA A 279 -18.10 -17.39 -9.36
N LEU A 280 -16.78 -17.21 -9.18
CA LEU A 280 -15.80 -18.29 -8.96
C LEU A 280 -16.16 -19.19 -7.76
N PHE A 281 -16.76 -18.61 -6.71
CA PHE A 281 -17.11 -19.31 -5.45
C PHE A 281 -18.52 -19.87 -5.42
N LYS A 282 -19.33 -19.61 -6.44
CA LYS A 282 -20.63 -20.28 -6.58
C LYS A 282 -20.35 -21.71 -7.04
N GLY A 283 -20.46 -22.67 -6.11
CA GLY A 283 -20.33 -24.09 -6.42
C GLY A 283 -21.22 -24.48 -7.60
N LYS A 284 -20.74 -25.52 -8.31
CA LYS A 284 -21.53 -26.19 -9.36
C LYS A 284 -22.76 -26.84 -8.77
#